data_469926a0a6cb4bb80e3586b21b034419
#
_entry.id   469926a0a6cb4bb80e3586b21b034419
#
_cell.length_a   1.000
_cell.length_b   1.000
_cell.length_c   1.000
_cell.angle_alpha   90.00
_cell.angle_beta   90.00
_cell.angle_gamma   90.00
#
_symmetry.space_group_name_H-M   'P 1'
#
loop_
_entity.id
_entity.type
_entity.pdbx_description
1 polymer ?
#
loop_
_entity_poly.entity_id
_entity_poly.type
_entity_poly.pdbx_seq_one_letter_code
_entity_poly.pdbx_strand_id
1 'polypeptide(L)'
;MLPYGKDVEAMKRMMLLCAALAALLSGCAFWEEPPAPAVSTPAAEETAFLTIAGREIPAWRYFCWLDRGIEAMAARYEAVGLTPDWAGQAGEEVRAQALADTALYAAVEAMGEEYALALTAEERAALDTSPWAALPEEQREELAGVGALYGKLCTLAQTPGSVLAPTAEELADFAGTEGYLALERILIPAGEGAADRAAEVFAQVNTGGEGAFSQAKSEGPVTFRAGEGTFDAALEEAAAALEPGQISGILESAEGFSILRRVEADTAALVVPWLDEALLAWAEEAEILPSAAYETVEIPAYAHTVLGGSTEKTAAVSSG
;
A
#
# COMPACT_ATOMS: atom_id res chain seq x y z
N MET A 1 -6.29 17.22 -26.62
CA MET A 1 -5.21 16.22 -26.42
C MET A 1 -4.88 16.30 -24.94
N LEU A 2 -5.59 15.51 -24.12
CA LEU A 2 -5.51 15.52 -22.66
C LEU A 2 -4.34 14.62 -22.18
N PRO A 3 -3.64 14.94 -21.14
CA PRO A 3 -2.51 14.14 -20.63
C PRO A 3 -3.04 12.95 -19.81
N TYR A 4 -3.42 11.89 -20.49
CA TYR A 4 -3.99 10.66 -19.91
C TYR A 4 -2.92 9.72 -19.29
N GLY A 5 -1.67 10.12 -19.28
CA GLY A 5 -0.55 9.26 -18.86
C GLY A 5 -0.14 9.36 -17.38
N LYS A 6 -0.42 10.46 -16.71
CA LYS A 6 0.05 10.68 -15.32
C LYS A 6 -0.84 10.02 -14.27
N ASP A 7 -2.14 9.96 -14.51
CA ASP A 7 -3.09 9.42 -13.53
C ASP A 7 -3.04 7.88 -13.41
N VAL A 8 -2.73 7.19 -14.50
CA VAL A 8 -2.56 5.72 -14.51
C VAL A 8 -1.27 5.30 -13.79
N GLU A 9 -0.23 6.11 -13.90
CA GLU A 9 1.04 5.89 -13.20
C GLU A 9 0.91 6.13 -11.69
N ALA A 10 0.24 7.20 -11.27
CA ALA A 10 -0.03 7.48 -9.86
C ALA A 10 -0.91 6.38 -9.23
N MET A 11 -1.95 5.94 -9.94
CA MET A 11 -2.83 4.87 -9.47
C MET A 11 -2.14 3.51 -9.39
N LYS A 12 -1.22 3.20 -10.32
CA LYS A 12 -0.36 2.02 -10.23
C LYS A 12 0.59 2.10 -9.03
N ARG A 13 1.22 3.25 -8.81
CA ARG A 13 2.15 3.49 -7.69
C ARG A 13 1.48 3.27 -6.34
N MET A 14 0.26 3.73 -6.18
CA MET A 14 -0.50 3.62 -4.95
C MET A 14 -0.99 2.19 -4.65
N MET A 15 -1.43 1.42 -5.67
CA MET A 15 -1.71 -0.02 -5.48
C MET A 15 -0.47 -0.79 -5.01
N LEU A 16 0.72 -0.35 -5.43
CA LEU A 16 1.99 -0.97 -5.09
C LEU A 16 2.42 -0.64 -3.65
N LEU A 17 2.17 0.59 -3.21
CA LEU A 17 2.45 1.02 -1.82
C LEU A 17 1.57 0.30 -0.81
N CYS A 18 0.28 0.21 -1.07
CA CYS A 18 -0.65 -0.50 -0.20
C CYS A 18 -0.27 -1.99 -0.06
N ALA A 19 0.35 -2.60 -1.07
CA ALA A 19 0.81 -3.99 -0.98
C ALA A 19 2.11 -4.13 -0.16
N ALA A 20 3.09 -3.24 -0.33
CA ALA A 20 4.35 -3.30 0.40
C ALA A 20 4.21 -2.84 1.86
N LEU A 21 3.48 -1.73 2.08
CA LEU A 21 3.21 -1.21 3.43
C LEU A 21 2.14 -2.01 4.17
N ALA A 22 1.14 -2.59 3.48
CA ALA A 22 0.23 -3.55 4.08
C ALA A 22 0.95 -4.83 4.54
N ALA A 23 2.03 -5.25 3.88
CA ALA A 23 2.89 -6.32 4.35
C ALA A 23 3.64 -5.95 5.64
N LEU A 24 3.90 -4.65 5.88
CA LEU A 24 4.48 -4.14 7.13
C LEU A 24 3.47 -4.06 8.28
N LEU A 25 2.18 -3.84 7.99
CA LEU A 25 1.13 -3.57 8.99
C LEU A 25 0.14 -4.72 9.21
N SER A 26 0.00 -5.66 8.25
CA SER A 26 -1.01 -6.73 8.32
C SER A 26 -0.49 -7.98 9.02
N GLY A 27 -0.35 -7.93 10.33
CA GLY A 27 -0.13 -9.09 11.19
C GLY A 27 -1.34 -10.01 11.34
N CYS A 28 -2.38 -9.91 10.51
CA CYS A 28 -3.59 -10.71 10.64
C CYS A 28 -4.21 -11.07 9.29
N ALA A 29 -3.69 -12.08 8.63
CA ALA A 29 -4.49 -12.91 7.72
C ALA A 29 -3.88 -14.29 7.61
N PHE A 30 -4.66 -15.28 7.97
CA PHE A 30 -4.43 -16.71 7.87
C PHE A 30 -3.85 -17.09 6.50
N TRP A 31 -2.57 -17.43 6.48
CA TRP A 31 -1.95 -18.19 5.41
C TRP A 31 -1.24 -19.38 6.04
N GLU A 32 -1.73 -20.56 5.74
CA GLU A 32 -1.07 -21.81 6.05
C GLU A 32 0.17 -21.94 5.15
N GLU A 33 1.32 -22.07 5.79
CA GLU A 33 2.66 -21.97 5.23
C GLU A 33 3.04 -23.16 4.35
N PRO A 34 3.55 -22.95 3.12
CA PRO A 34 4.35 -23.97 2.45
C PRO A 34 5.83 -23.84 2.85
N PRO A 35 6.53 -24.95 3.13
CA PRO A 35 7.94 -24.93 3.42
C PRO A 35 8.77 -24.46 2.21
N ALA A 36 9.77 -23.62 2.44
CA ALA A 36 10.62 -23.04 1.41
C ALA A 36 11.41 -24.04 0.60
N PRO A 37 11.56 -23.87 -0.71
CA PRO A 37 12.60 -24.54 -1.47
C PRO A 37 13.95 -23.98 -1.05
N ALA A 38 14.93 -24.87 -0.80
CA ALA A 38 16.31 -24.48 -0.63
C ALA A 38 16.84 -23.98 -1.99
N VAL A 39 16.78 -22.67 -2.20
CA VAL A 39 17.49 -22.06 -3.30
C VAL A 39 18.98 -22.15 -2.94
N SER A 40 19.74 -22.90 -3.72
CA SER A 40 21.19 -22.90 -3.64
C SER A 40 21.68 -21.51 -4.06
N THR A 41 21.81 -20.62 -3.10
CA THR A 41 22.50 -19.34 -3.30
C THR A 41 23.94 -19.67 -3.65
N PRO A 42 24.50 -19.17 -4.76
CA PRO A 42 25.92 -19.33 -5.01
C PRO A 42 26.66 -18.63 -3.87
N ALA A 43 27.49 -19.37 -3.16
CA ALA A 43 28.48 -18.82 -2.26
C ALA A 43 29.53 -18.11 -3.12
N ALA A 44 29.30 -16.84 -3.44
CA ALA A 44 30.25 -15.94 -4.06
C ALA A 44 30.61 -14.87 -3.03
N GLU A 45 31.86 -14.51 -2.98
CA GLU A 45 32.38 -13.36 -2.24
C GLU A 45 31.44 -12.18 -2.38
N GLU A 46 31.10 -11.55 -1.24
CA GLU A 46 30.09 -10.50 -1.06
C GLU A 46 30.38 -9.25 -1.90
N THR A 47 30.11 -9.32 -3.17
CA THR A 47 29.87 -8.13 -3.98
C THR A 47 28.37 -7.82 -3.83
N ALA A 48 28.04 -6.58 -3.43
CA ALA A 48 26.67 -6.11 -3.33
C ALA A 48 25.90 -6.47 -4.61
N PHE A 49 24.73 -7.04 -4.45
CA PHE A 49 23.86 -7.39 -5.60
C PHE A 49 23.26 -6.14 -6.23
N LEU A 50 22.90 -5.18 -5.40
CA LEU A 50 22.50 -3.82 -5.75
C LEU A 50 23.19 -2.86 -4.78
N THR A 51 23.45 -1.64 -5.25
CA THR A 51 23.75 -0.52 -4.34
C THR A 51 22.67 0.54 -4.52
N ILE A 52 22.00 0.91 -3.42
CA ILE A 52 20.91 1.88 -3.43
C ILE A 52 21.30 3.06 -2.53
N ALA A 53 21.45 4.24 -3.10
CA ALA A 53 21.96 5.43 -2.42
C ALA A 53 23.23 5.16 -1.58
N GLY A 54 24.17 4.40 -2.14
CA GLY A 54 25.43 4.00 -1.50
C GLY A 54 25.32 2.84 -0.49
N ARG A 55 24.13 2.27 -0.25
CA ARG A 55 23.90 1.10 0.61
C ARG A 55 24.06 -0.18 -0.18
N GLU A 56 24.85 -1.09 0.30
CA GLU A 56 25.02 -2.42 -0.27
C GLU A 56 23.80 -3.29 0.08
N ILE A 57 23.11 -3.80 -0.93
CA ILE A 57 21.93 -4.66 -0.78
C ILE A 57 22.31 -6.08 -1.19
N PRO A 58 22.17 -7.07 -0.29
CA PRO A 58 22.48 -8.46 -0.59
C PRO A 58 21.42 -9.06 -1.53
N ALA A 59 21.83 -10.04 -2.35
CA ALA A 59 20.96 -10.68 -3.33
C ALA A 59 19.66 -11.24 -2.72
N TRP A 60 19.73 -11.88 -1.55
CA TRP A 60 18.59 -12.50 -0.91
C TRP A 60 17.45 -11.50 -0.62
N ARG A 61 17.77 -10.22 -0.32
CA ARG A 61 16.77 -9.20 -0.04
C ARG A 61 15.96 -8.86 -1.29
N TYR A 62 16.60 -8.73 -2.44
CA TYR A 62 15.93 -8.55 -3.73
C TYR A 62 15.11 -9.78 -4.11
N PHE A 63 15.68 -10.99 -3.98
CA PHE A 63 14.99 -12.23 -4.34
C PHE A 63 13.79 -12.51 -3.44
N CYS A 64 13.82 -12.11 -2.17
CA CYS A 64 12.65 -12.19 -1.29
C CYS A 64 11.43 -11.44 -1.87
N TRP A 65 11.63 -10.27 -2.43
CA TRP A 65 10.57 -9.50 -3.08
C TRP A 65 10.20 -10.07 -4.44
N LEU A 66 11.17 -10.54 -5.19
CA LEU A 66 10.94 -11.16 -6.50
C LEU A 66 10.09 -12.43 -6.37
N ASP A 67 10.37 -13.29 -5.38
CA ASP A 67 9.59 -14.49 -5.09
C ASP A 67 8.14 -14.15 -4.79
N ARG A 68 7.90 -13.21 -3.88
CA ARG A 68 6.56 -12.74 -3.54
C ARG A 68 5.81 -12.13 -4.72
N GLY A 69 6.49 -11.33 -5.52
CA GLY A 69 5.93 -10.73 -6.73
C GLY A 69 5.50 -11.79 -7.75
N ILE A 70 6.33 -12.80 -7.97
CA ILE A 70 6.04 -13.93 -8.87
C ILE A 70 4.84 -14.73 -8.37
N GLU A 71 4.80 -15.10 -7.09
CA GLU A 71 3.69 -15.85 -6.50
C GLU A 71 2.37 -15.07 -6.56
N ALA A 72 2.39 -13.79 -6.18
CA ALA A 72 1.22 -12.91 -6.24
C ALA A 72 0.72 -12.72 -7.68
N MET A 73 1.63 -12.51 -8.63
CA MET A 73 1.28 -12.38 -10.05
C MET A 73 0.68 -13.67 -10.59
N ALA A 74 1.27 -14.83 -10.29
CA ALA A 74 0.77 -16.13 -10.71
C ALA A 74 -0.64 -16.38 -10.17
N ALA A 75 -0.87 -16.13 -8.88
CA ALA A 75 -2.19 -16.29 -8.24
C ALA A 75 -3.24 -15.35 -8.87
N ARG A 76 -2.89 -14.11 -9.16
CA ARG A 76 -3.79 -13.14 -9.82
C ARG A 76 -4.21 -13.60 -11.22
N TYR A 77 -3.27 -14.14 -12.01
CA TYR A 77 -3.56 -14.66 -13.35
C TYR A 77 -4.37 -15.94 -13.29
N GLU A 78 -4.04 -16.87 -12.38
CA GLU A 78 -4.78 -18.11 -12.16
C GLU A 78 -6.26 -17.85 -11.81
N ALA A 79 -6.52 -16.84 -10.96
CA ALA A 79 -7.88 -16.47 -10.55
C ALA A 79 -8.81 -16.09 -11.73
N VAL A 80 -8.22 -15.67 -12.87
CA VAL A 80 -8.94 -15.33 -14.10
C VAL A 80 -8.71 -16.35 -15.22
N GLY A 81 -8.08 -17.50 -14.92
CA GLY A 81 -7.82 -18.58 -15.88
C GLY A 81 -6.76 -18.27 -16.92
N LEU A 82 -5.84 -17.36 -16.63
CA LEU A 82 -4.74 -16.94 -17.50
C LEU A 82 -3.40 -17.42 -16.96
N THR A 83 -2.36 -17.32 -17.81
CA THR A 83 -0.96 -17.59 -17.44
C THR A 83 -0.13 -16.32 -17.68
N PRO A 84 0.73 -15.92 -16.73
CA PRO A 84 1.59 -14.75 -16.92
C PRO A 84 2.62 -14.97 -18.04
N ASP A 85 2.85 -13.93 -18.83
CA ASP A 85 3.96 -13.89 -19.78
C ASP A 85 5.24 -13.43 -19.08
N TRP A 86 5.98 -14.39 -18.54
CA TRP A 86 7.22 -14.13 -17.80
C TRP A 86 8.37 -13.61 -18.70
N ALA A 87 8.31 -13.83 -20.02
CA ALA A 87 9.28 -13.29 -20.96
C ALA A 87 8.93 -11.89 -21.45
N GLY A 88 7.73 -11.42 -21.17
CA GLY A 88 7.21 -10.11 -21.55
C GLY A 88 6.78 -9.29 -20.34
N GLN A 89 5.61 -8.69 -20.45
CA GLN A 89 5.13 -7.66 -19.52
C GLN A 89 5.08 -8.13 -18.04
N ALA A 90 4.63 -9.35 -17.77
CA ALA A 90 4.55 -9.85 -16.40
C ALA A 90 5.95 -9.98 -15.76
N GLY A 91 6.94 -10.41 -16.53
CA GLY A 91 8.33 -10.49 -16.06
C GLY A 91 8.94 -9.13 -15.80
N GLU A 92 8.68 -8.15 -16.66
CA GLU A 92 9.15 -6.77 -16.46
C GLU A 92 8.49 -6.14 -15.21
N GLU A 93 7.18 -6.37 -15.03
CA GLU A 93 6.42 -5.85 -13.90
C GLU A 93 6.94 -6.41 -12.56
N VAL A 94 7.15 -7.72 -12.44
CA VAL A 94 7.66 -8.30 -11.18
C VAL A 94 9.10 -7.90 -10.88
N ARG A 95 9.95 -7.75 -11.90
CA ARG A 95 11.32 -7.24 -11.74
C ARG A 95 11.33 -5.81 -11.21
N ALA A 96 10.53 -4.94 -11.83
CA ALA A 96 10.41 -3.54 -11.42
C ALA A 96 9.83 -3.41 -10.00
N GLN A 97 8.82 -4.23 -9.68
CA GLN A 97 8.23 -4.26 -8.35
C GLN A 97 9.22 -4.70 -7.28
N ALA A 98 9.95 -5.81 -7.51
CA ALA A 98 10.93 -6.30 -6.56
C ALA A 98 12.04 -5.26 -6.29
N LEU A 99 12.44 -4.50 -7.33
CA LEU A 99 13.40 -3.42 -7.19
C LEU A 99 12.82 -2.26 -6.36
N ALA A 100 11.58 -1.86 -6.63
CA ALA A 100 10.89 -0.79 -5.90
C ALA A 100 10.70 -1.15 -4.41
N ASP A 101 10.27 -2.39 -4.11
CA ASP A 101 10.11 -2.87 -2.73
C ASP A 101 11.46 -2.92 -2.00
N THR A 102 12.52 -3.33 -2.69
CA THR A 102 13.89 -3.32 -2.15
C THR A 102 14.34 -1.90 -1.83
N ALA A 103 14.08 -0.94 -2.72
CA ALA A 103 14.42 0.48 -2.53
C ALA A 103 13.60 1.12 -1.41
N LEU A 104 12.33 0.77 -1.28
CA LEU A 104 11.47 1.27 -0.20
C LEU A 104 11.98 0.81 1.19
N TYR A 105 12.43 -0.43 1.31
CA TYR A 105 13.04 -0.91 2.56
C TYR A 105 14.35 -0.18 2.86
N ALA A 106 15.16 0.11 1.85
CA ALA A 106 16.37 0.92 2.01
C ALA A 106 16.02 2.37 2.42
N ALA A 107 14.90 2.92 1.94
CA ALA A 107 14.40 4.24 2.33
C ALA A 107 14.04 4.29 3.83
N VAL A 108 13.35 3.27 4.34
CA VAL A 108 13.01 3.16 5.77
C VAL A 108 14.27 3.12 6.63
N GLU A 109 15.28 2.34 6.23
CA GLU A 109 16.56 2.27 6.93
C GLU A 109 17.29 3.62 6.89
N ALA A 110 17.35 4.26 5.71
CA ALA A 110 18.02 5.55 5.53
C ALA A 110 17.37 6.64 6.39
N MET A 111 16.03 6.72 6.35
CA MET A 111 15.29 7.68 7.16
C MET A 111 15.41 7.37 8.66
N GLY A 112 15.41 6.09 9.03
CA GLY A 112 15.67 5.67 10.42
C GLY A 112 17.04 6.14 10.94
N GLU A 113 18.08 6.06 10.12
CA GLU A 113 19.42 6.55 10.47
C GLU A 113 19.46 8.09 10.53
N GLU A 114 18.82 8.78 9.59
CA GLU A 114 18.72 10.24 9.57
C GLU A 114 18.13 10.78 10.89
N TYR A 115 17.07 10.13 11.37
CA TYR A 115 16.42 10.51 12.63
C TYR A 115 17.00 9.80 13.87
N ALA A 116 18.15 9.13 13.74
CA ALA A 116 18.84 8.39 14.80
C ALA A 116 17.92 7.39 15.53
N LEU A 117 17.00 6.74 14.81
CA LEU A 117 16.14 5.70 15.32
C LEU A 117 16.86 4.35 15.29
N ALA A 118 16.77 3.61 16.37
CA ALA A 118 17.26 2.24 16.46
C ALA A 118 16.31 1.39 17.32
N LEU A 119 16.27 0.10 17.05
CA LEU A 119 15.54 -0.84 17.88
C LEU A 119 16.36 -1.16 19.13
N THR A 120 15.73 -1.11 20.30
CA THR A 120 16.29 -1.59 21.56
C THR A 120 16.40 -3.12 21.55
N ALA A 121 17.15 -3.68 22.50
CA ALA A 121 17.23 -5.14 22.65
C ALA A 121 15.87 -5.79 22.96
N GLU A 122 15.01 -5.09 23.71
CA GLU A 122 13.67 -5.55 24.04
C GLU A 122 12.75 -5.54 22.79
N GLU A 123 12.79 -4.47 22.01
CA GLU A 123 12.05 -4.37 20.75
C GLU A 123 12.49 -5.44 19.74
N ARG A 124 13.81 -5.71 19.63
CA ARG A 124 14.32 -6.79 18.79
C ARG A 124 13.83 -8.17 19.22
N ALA A 125 13.80 -8.43 20.55
CA ALA A 125 13.29 -9.70 21.07
C ALA A 125 11.77 -9.88 20.90
N ALA A 126 11.05 -8.80 20.68
CA ALA A 126 9.60 -8.79 20.46
C ALA A 126 9.18 -8.71 18.99
N LEU A 127 10.12 -8.80 18.03
CA LEU A 127 9.81 -8.75 16.60
C LEU A 127 8.88 -9.89 16.20
N ASP A 128 7.82 -9.55 15.48
CA ASP A 128 7.02 -10.55 14.77
C ASP A 128 7.72 -10.92 13.46
N THR A 129 8.34 -12.08 13.46
CA THR A 129 9.03 -12.64 12.29
C THR A 129 8.15 -13.59 11.47
N SER A 130 6.90 -13.80 11.88
CA SER A 130 5.98 -14.76 11.24
C SER A 130 5.71 -14.45 9.77
N PRO A 131 5.61 -13.19 9.31
CA PRO A 131 5.43 -12.89 7.87
C PRO A 131 6.59 -13.34 6.98
N TRP A 132 7.75 -13.66 7.60
CA TRP A 132 9.00 -14.03 6.94
C TRP A 132 9.45 -15.45 7.26
N ALA A 133 8.58 -16.29 7.79
CA ALA A 133 8.92 -17.61 8.34
C ALA A 133 9.65 -18.55 7.36
N ALA A 134 9.46 -18.33 6.03
CA ALA A 134 10.16 -19.08 4.98
C ALA A 134 11.66 -18.77 4.89
N LEU A 135 12.11 -17.64 5.45
CA LEU A 135 13.51 -17.20 5.39
C LEU A 135 14.33 -17.74 6.57
N PRO A 136 15.67 -17.80 6.46
CA PRO A 136 16.56 -18.01 7.59
C PRO A 136 16.34 -16.99 8.72
N GLU A 137 16.59 -17.38 9.96
CA GLU A 137 16.30 -16.58 11.15
C GLU A 137 16.87 -15.16 11.09
N GLU A 138 18.14 -15.01 10.71
CA GLU A 138 18.82 -13.72 10.59
C GLU A 138 18.11 -12.79 9.56
N GLN A 139 17.72 -13.34 8.41
CA GLN A 139 17.02 -12.57 7.37
C GLN A 139 15.60 -12.18 7.81
N ARG A 140 14.91 -13.07 8.55
CA ARG A 140 13.59 -12.76 9.12
C ARG A 140 13.66 -11.61 10.11
N GLU A 141 14.66 -11.66 11.01
CA GLU A 141 14.86 -10.62 12.01
C GLU A 141 15.22 -9.28 11.36
N GLU A 142 16.01 -9.30 10.28
CA GLU A 142 16.37 -8.11 9.53
C GLU A 142 15.15 -7.44 8.91
N LEU A 143 14.31 -8.18 8.15
CA LEU A 143 13.11 -7.62 7.53
C LEU A 143 12.04 -7.19 8.55
N ALA A 144 11.83 -7.98 9.60
CA ALA A 144 10.94 -7.60 10.69
C ALA A 144 11.45 -6.34 11.42
N GLY A 145 12.77 -6.19 11.53
CA GLY A 145 13.42 -5.03 12.09
C GLY A 145 13.15 -3.76 11.29
N VAL A 146 13.17 -3.83 9.96
CA VAL A 146 12.80 -2.69 9.09
C VAL A 146 11.34 -2.32 9.29
N GLY A 147 10.43 -3.30 9.40
CA GLY A 147 9.01 -3.05 9.70
C GLY A 147 8.81 -2.35 11.05
N ALA A 148 9.54 -2.79 12.09
CA ALA A 148 9.49 -2.14 13.39
C ALA A 148 10.08 -0.71 13.35
N LEU A 149 11.12 -0.48 12.56
CA LEU A 149 11.71 0.84 12.34
C LEU A 149 10.71 1.79 11.65
N TYR A 150 9.99 1.30 10.63
CA TYR A 150 8.88 2.04 10.01
C TYR A 150 7.81 2.43 11.04
N GLY A 151 7.40 1.52 11.94
CA GLY A 151 6.49 1.84 13.03
C GLY A 151 6.99 2.95 13.95
N LYS A 152 8.31 3.02 14.19
CA LYS A 152 8.93 4.13 14.95
C LYS A 152 8.92 5.43 14.16
N LEU A 153 9.16 5.41 12.85
CA LEU A 153 9.02 6.58 11.99
C LEU A 153 7.58 7.12 12.00
N CYS A 154 6.57 6.24 11.86
CA CYS A 154 5.17 6.62 11.98
C CYS A 154 4.86 7.27 13.34
N THR A 155 5.35 6.68 14.43
CA THR A 155 5.16 7.24 15.77
C THR A 155 5.82 8.61 15.91
N LEU A 156 7.04 8.76 15.36
CA LEU A 156 7.75 10.04 15.38
C LEU A 156 7.01 11.10 14.56
N ALA A 157 6.57 10.77 13.34
CA ALA A 157 5.80 11.68 12.49
C ALA A 157 4.47 12.11 13.13
N GLN A 158 3.79 11.19 13.82
CA GLN A 158 2.52 11.46 14.52
C GLN A 158 2.69 12.22 15.85
N THR A 159 3.93 12.34 16.36
CA THR A 159 4.20 13.04 17.62
C THR A 159 4.28 14.55 17.38
N PRO A 160 3.34 15.37 17.89
CA PRO A 160 3.35 16.81 17.63
C PRO A 160 4.63 17.48 18.09
N GLY A 161 5.25 18.26 17.21
CA GLY A 161 6.48 19.00 17.49
C GLY A 161 7.75 18.16 17.46
N SER A 162 7.68 16.90 17.05
CA SER A 162 8.87 16.11 16.73
C SER A 162 9.58 16.64 15.48
N VAL A 163 10.80 16.19 15.25
CA VAL A 163 11.59 16.60 14.09
C VAL A 163 11.06 16.07 12.76
N LEU A 164 10.20 15.05 12.78
CA LEU A 164 9.58 14.44 11.61
C LEU A 164 8.08 14.81 11.49
N ALA A 165 7.50 15.47 12.49
CA ALA A 165 6.09 15.83 12.44
C ALA A 165 5.82 16.87 11.35
N PRO A 166 4.96 16.58 10.35
CA PRO A 166 4.58 17.57 9.37
C PRO A 166 3.78 18.71 10.01
N THR A 167 3.90 19.89 9.44
CA THR A 167 3.06 21.04 9.80
C THR A 167 1.65 20.89 9.21
N ALA A 168 0.69 21.63 9.76
CA ALA A 168 -0.66 21.68 9.21
C ALA A 168 -0.70 22.18 7.75
N GLU A 169 0.21 23.09 7.38
CA GLU A 169 0.34 23.61 6.02
C GLU A 169 0.85 22.53 5.06
N GLU A 170 1.90 21.78 5.43
CA GLU A 170 2.42 20.66 4.64
C GLU A 170 1.37 19.57 4.42
N LEU A 171 0.58 19.24 5.45
CA LEU A 171 -0.51 18.27 5.31
C LEU A 171 -1.67 18.78 4.44
N ALA A 172 -1.97 20.09 4.49
CA ALA A 172 -2.99 20.68 3.63
C ALA A 172 -2.54 20.70 2.16
N ASP A 173 -1.29 21.05 1.90
CA ASP A 173 -0.70 21.02 0.56
C ASP A 173 -0.63 19.58 0.02
N PHE A 174 -0.21 18.64 0.85
CA PHE A 174 -0.22 17.22 0.54
C PHE A 174 -1.62 16.72 0.19
N ALA A 175 -2.62 17.03 1.02
CA ALA A 175 -4.01 16.65 0.76
C ALA A 175 -4.50 17.17 -0.61
N GLY A 176 -4.19 18.44 -0.91
CA GLY A 176 -4.56 19.08 -2.18
C GLY A 176 -3.85 18.46 -3.39
N THR A 177 -2.54 18.19 -3.27
CA THR A 177 -1.72 17.63 -4.34
C THR A 177 -2.12 16.18 -4.63
N GLU A 178 -2.34 15.39 -3.58
CA GLU A 178 -2.64 13.96 -3.69
C GLU A 178 -4.13 13.65 -3.86
N GLY A 179 -4.99 14.68 -3.86
CA GLY A 179 -6.42 14.52 -4.09
C GLY A 179 -7.17 13.89 -2.92
N TYR A 180 -6.69 14.09 -1.69
CA TYR A 180 -7.42 13.65 -0.50
C TYR A 180 -8.65 14.51 -0.26
N LEU A 181 -9.75 13.85 0.04
CA LEU A 181 -11.04 14.44 0.33
C LEU A 181 -11.55 13.90 1.67
N ALA A 182 -12.43 14.65 2.33
CA ALA A 182 -13.21 14.09 3.43
C ALA A 182 -14.70 14.37 3.22
N LEU A 183 -15.50 13.40 3.55
CA LEU A 183 -16.96 13.51 3.47
C LEU A 183 -17.65 12.92 4.69
N GLU A 184 -18.82 13.46 4.94
CA GLU A 184 -19.85 12.86 5.77
C GLU A 184 -20.97 12.36 4.86
N ARG A 185 -21.56 11.22 5.20
CA ARG A 185 -22.59 10.56 4.39
C ARG A 185 -23.87 10.36 5.19
N ILE A 186 -24.99 10.61 4.56
CA ILE A 186 -26.30 10.10 4.97
C ILE A 186 -26.63 8.97 4.01
N LEU A 187 -26.72 7.74 4.52
CA LEU A 187 -27.16 6.58 3.77
C LEU A 187 -28.62 6.27 4.12
N ILE A 188 -29.46 6.25 3.10
CA ILE A 188 -30.83 5.76 3.16
C ILE A 188 -30.86 4.39 2.48
N PRO A 189 -30.86 3.28 3.25
CA PRO A 189 -30.81 1.95 2.68
C PRO A 189 -31.91 1.67 1.66
N ALA A 190 -31.57 0.89 0.62
CA ALA A 190 -32.51 0.45 -0.40
C ALA A 190 -33.73 -0.25 0.24
N GLY A 191 -34.91 -0.05 -0.35
CA GLY A 191 -36.16 -0.65 0.14
C GLY A 191 -37.40 0.14 -0.28
N GLU A 192 -38.56 -0.35 0.10
CA GLU A 192 -39.83 0.32 -0.18
C GLU A 192 -39.89 1.73 0.39
N GLY A 193 -40.20 2.72 -0.44
CA GLY A 193 -40.26 4.14 -0.05
C GLY A 193 -38.90 4.79 0.23
N ALA A 194 -37.78 4.16 -0.13
CA ALA A 194 -36.44 4.73 0.11
C ALA A 194 -36.23 6.06 -0.62
N ALA A 195 -36.71 6.17 -1.86
CA ALA A 195 -36.62 7.42 -2.64
C ALA A 195 -37.37 8.58 -1.99
N ASP A 196 -38.58 8.32 -1.47
CA ASP A 196 -39.38 9.36 -0.78
C ASP A 196 -38.68 9.80 0.51
N ARG A 197 -38.16 8.84 1.30
CA ARG A 197 -37.36 9.15 2.50
C ARG A 197 -36.12 9.95 2.17
N ALA A 198 -35.44 9.62 1.08
CA ALA A 198 -34.25 10.37 0.64
C ALA A 198 -34.59 11.81 0.28
N ALA A 199 -35.73 12.02 -0.43
CA ALA A 199 -36.23 13.35 -0.76
C ALA A 199 -36.61 14.17 0.49
N GLU A 200 -37.26 13.56 1.49
CA GLU A 200 -37.60 14.20 2.77
C GLU A 200 -36.34 14.61 3.54
N VAL A 201 -35.36 13.69 3.70
CA VAL A 201 -34.09 13.95 4.37
C VAL A 201 -33.29 15.04 3.65
N PHE A 202 -33.24 14.98 2.32
CA PHE A 202 -32.56 16.00 1.51
C PHE A 202 -33.17 17.39 1.72
N ALA A 203 -34.50 17.48 1.72
CA ALA A 203 -35.20 18.75 2.00
C ALA A 203 -34.89 19.28 3.38
N GLN A 204 -34.85 18.42 4.41
CA GLN A 204 -34.50 18.78 5.77
C GLN A 204 -33.09 19.33 5.91
N VAL A 205 -32.07 18.61 5.33
CA VAL A 205 -30.68 19.05 5.47
C VAL A 205 -30.36 20.28 4.66
N ASN A 206 -31.02 20.48 3.51
CA ASN A 206 -30.86 21.69 2.69
C ASN A 206 -31.45 22.94 3.34
N THR A 207 -32.48 22.80 4.16
CA THR A 207 -33.15 23.93 4.84
C THR A 207 -32.67 24.14 6.25
N GLY A 208 -32.18 23.10 6.92
CA GLY A 208 -31.81 23.12 8.35
C GLY A 208 -30.37 23.49 8.63
N GLY A 209 -29.53 23.73 7.60
CA GLY A 209 -28.12 24.09 7.74
C GLY A 209 -27.25 22.95 8.30
N GLU A 210 -26.04 23.31 8.77
CA GLU A 210 -25.04 22.33 9.25
C GLU A 210 -25.53 21.40 10.35
N GLY A 211 -26.33 21.90 11.26
CA GLY A 211 -26.87 21.11 12.37
C GLY A 211 -27.81 20.00 11.94
N ALA A 212 -28.60 20.24 10.88
CA ALA A 212 -29.53 19.24 10.36
C ALA A 212 -28.79 18.08 9.70
N PHE A 213 -27.75 18.36 8.92
CA PHE A 213 -26.90 17.30 8.31
C PHE A 213 -26.22 16.48 9.39
N SER A 214 -25.59 17.13 10.37
CA SER A 214 -24.87 16.46 11.46
C SER A 214 -25.77 15.55 12.32
N GLN A 215 -27.06 15.85 12.44
CA GLN A 215 -28.04 14.99 13.13
C GLN A 215 -28.49 13.81 12.28
N ALA A 216 -28.55 13.97 10.96
CA ALA A 216 -29.04 12.96 10.01
C ALA A 216 -27.94 12.03 9.48
N LYS A 217 -26.66 12.41 9.58
CA LYS A 217 -25.55 11.63 9.01
C LYS A 217 -25.47 10.23 9.61
N SER A 218 -25.23 9.27 8.72
CA SER A 218 -25.03 7.86 9.08
C SER A 218 -23.57 7.54 9.32
N GLU A 219 -22.69 8.24 8.59
CA GLU A 219 -21.26 8.01 8.56
C GLU A 219 -20.51 9.35 8.53
N GLY A 220 -19.33 9.35 9.07
CA GLY A 220 -18.44 10.44 8.82
C GLY A 220 -17.63 10.93 9.96
N PRO A 221 -16.72 11.91 9.79
CA PRO A 221 -16.09 12.15 8.50
C PRO A 221 -15.17 10.99 8.09
N VAL A 222 -15.13 10.68 6.81
CA VAL A 222 -14.19 9.71 6.24
C VAL A 222 -13.24 10.45 5.31
N THR A 223 -11.95 10.40 5.60
CA THR A 223 -10.89 10.93 4.74
C THR A 223 -10.43 9.82 3.80
N PHE A 224 -10.36 10.09 2.51
CA PHE A 224 -9.97 9.13 1.47
C PHE A 224 -9.35 9.88 0.28
N ARG A 225 -8.66 9.16 -0.58
CA ARG A 225 -8.12 9.70 -1.83
C ARG A 225 -9.11 9.40 -2.96
N ALA A 226 -9.45 10.40 -3.74
CA ALA A 226 -10.40 10.23 -4.85
C ALA A 226 -9.84 9.24 -5.89
N GLY A 227 -10.65 8.26 -6.30
CA GLY A 227 -10.29 7.22 -7.26
C GLY A 227 -9.68 5.96 -6.64
N GLU A 228 -9.58 5.87 -5.31
CA GLU A 228 -9.10 4.66 -4.61
C GLU A 228 -10.15 3.55 -4.49
N GLY A 229 -11.41 3.87 -4.75
CA GLY A 229 -12.50 2.91 -4.61
C GLY A 229 -12.93 2.69 -3.15
N THR A 230 -12.70 3.67 -2.29
CA THR A 230 -13.26 3.69 -0.92
C THR A 230 -14.77 3.70 -0.95
N PHE A 231 -15.34 4.39 -1.94
CA PHE A 231 -16.77 4.42 -2.25
C PHE A 231 -17.00 4.03 -3.72
N ASP A 232 -18.27 3.83 -4.10
CA ASP A 232 -18.63 3.68 -5.49
C ASP A 232 -18.12 4.87 -6.32
N ALA A 233 -17.62 4.62 -7.54
CA ALA A 233 -17.01 5.64 -8.38
C ALA A 233 -17.90 6.90 -8.56
N ALA A 234 -19.23 6.72 -8.67
CA ALA A 234 -20.16 7.83 -8.77
C ALA A 234 -20.24 8.69 -7.50
N LEU A 235 -20.05 8.07 -6.31
CA LEU A 235 -19.98 8.82 -5.06
C LEU A 235 -18.66 9.57 -4.95
N GLU A 236 -17.54 8.96 -5.33
CA GLU A 236 -16.23 9.62 -5.31
C GLU A 236 -16.17 10.79 -6.29
N GLU A 237 -16.70 10.63 -7.52
CA GLU A 237 -16.82 11.71 -8.50
C GLU A 237 -17.69 12.86 -7.97
N ALA A 238 -18.85 12.53 -7.37
CA ALA A 238 -19.72 13.55 -6.78
C ALA A 238 -19.02 14.27 -5.61
N ALA A 239 -18.30 13.54 -4.75
CA ALA A 239 -17.56 14.14 -3.63
C ALA A 239 -16.44 15.08 -4.13
N ALA A 240 -15.73 14.69 -5.19
CA ALA A 240 -14.67 15.49 -5.79
C ALA A 240 -15.19 16.81 -6.41
N ALA A 241 -16.43 16.81 -6.89
CA ALA A 241 -17.08 18.00 -7.47
C ALA A 241 -17.61 19.00 -6.41
N LEU A 242 -17.67 18.59 -5.15
CA LEU A 242 -18.16 19.48 -4.06
C LEU A 242 -17.02 20.37 -3.55
N GLU A 243 -17.37 21.57 -3.10
CA GLU A 243 -16.50 22.41 -2.29
C GLU A 243 -16.67 22.07 -0.78
N PRO A 244 -15.66 22.34 0.09
CA PRO A 244 -15.80 22.15 1.52
C PRO A 244 -17.07 22.84 2.08
N GLY A 245 -17.86 22.12 2.85
CA GLY A 245 -19.16 22.56 3.39
C GLY A 245 -20.35 22.34 2.45
N GLN A 246 -20.13 22.06 1.17
CA GLN A 246 -21.19 21.84 0.20
C GLN A 246 -21.85 20.47 0.37
N ILE A 247 -23.16 20.41 0.13
CA ILE A 247 -23.97 19.18 0.16
C ILE A 247 -24.28 18.75 -1.28
N SER A 248 -24.17 17.45 -1.58
CA SER A 248 -24.54 16.88 -2.86
C SER A 248 -26.06 16.87 -3.10
N GLY A 249 -26.48 16.55 -4.33
CA GLY A 249 -27.82 16.02 -4.57
C GLY A 249 -28.00 14.62 -3.95
N ILE A 250 -29.15 14.01 -4.23
CA ILE A 250 -29.40 12.61 -3.89
C ILE A 250 -28.70 11.73 -4.91
N LEU A 251 -27.84 10.82 -4.46
CA LEU A 251 -27.08 9.88 -5.29
C LEU A 251 -27.63 8.47 -5.06
N GLU A 252 -27.93 7.75 -6.13
CA GLU A 252 -28.43 6.38 -6.08
C GLU A 252 -27.28 5.39 -6.28
N SER A 253 -27.24 4.32 -5.48
CA SER A 253 -26.28 3.23 -5.57
C SER A 253 -26.94 1.89 -5.26
N ALA A 254 -26.20 0.80 -5.33
CA ALA A 254 -26.68 -0.54 -4.96
C ALA A 254 -27.09 -0.62 -3.47
N GLU A 255 -26.50 0.18 -2.59
CA GLU A 255 -26.84 0.25 -1.16
C GLU A 255 -28.12 1.03 -0.88
N GLY A 256 -28.56 1.89 -1.79
CA GLY A 256 -29.70 2.80 -1.66
C GLY A 256 -29.37 4.22 -2.12
N PHE A 257 -29.81 5.20 -1.33
CA PHE A 257 -29.60 6.62 -1.63
C PHE A 257 -28.62 7.25 -0.67
N SER A 258 -27.71 8.07 -1.18
CA SER A 258 -26.71 8.79 -0.40
C SER A 258 -26.83 10.29 -0.62
N ILE A 259 -26.61 11.05 0.46
CA ILE A 259 -26.43 12.49 0.43
C ILE A 259 -25.08 12.75 1.08
N LEU A 260 -24.19 13.44 0.37
CA LEU A 260 -22.82 13.70 0.82
C LEU A 260 -22.70 15.14 1.28
N ARG A 261 -21.84 15.38 2.28
CA ARG A 261 -21.33 16.71 2.61
C ARG A 261 -19.82 16.63 2.60
N ARG A 262 -19.17 17.46 1.75
CA ARG A 262 -17.75 17.60 1.80
C ARG A 262 -17.34 18.37 3.04
N VAL A 263 -16.36 17.85 3.77
CA VAL A 263 -15.74 18.50 4.93
C VAL A 263 -14.24 18.62 4.70
N GLU A 264 -13.54 19.36 5.54
CA GLU A 264 -12.08 19.39 5.49
C GLU A 264 -11.51 18.02 5.88
N ALA A 265 -10.43 17.61 5.22
CA ALA A 265 -9.74 16.36 5.52
C ALA A 265 -9.19 16.40 6.96
N ASP A 266 -9.29 15.28 7.65
CA ASP A 266 -8.63 15.13 8.95
C ASP A 266 -7.12 15.03 8.73
N THR A 267 -6.42 16.10 9.07
CA THR A 267 -4.96 16.16 8.89
C THR A 267 -4.22 15.11 9.73
N ALA A 268 -4.79 14.69 10.86
CA ALA A 268 -4.18 13.62 11.66
C ALA A 268 -4.19 12.28 10.92
N ALA A 269 -5.20 12.03 10.10
CA ALA A 269 -5.29 10.83 9.26
C ALA A 269 -4.30 10.86 8.07
N LEU A 270 -3.77 12.02 7.73
CA LEU A 270 -2.86 12.20 6.58
C LEU A 270 -1.37 12.06 6.94
N VAL A 271 -1.01 12.02 8.22
CA VAL A 271 0.40 11.97 8.65
C VAL A 271 1.12 10.72 8.14
N VAL A 272 0.48 9.54 8.22
CA VAL A 272 1.09 8.30 7.72
C VAL A 272 1.16 8.28 6.20
N PRO A 273 0.08 8.58 5.45
CA PRO A 273 0.18 8.73 4.00
C PRO A 273 1.23 9.74 3.52
N TRP A 274 1.40 10.85 4.24
CA TRP A 274 2.44 11.84 3.95
C TRP A 274 3.86 11.26 4.14
N LEU A 275 4.08 10.49 5.23
CA LEU A 275 5.35 9.81 5.45
C LEU A 275 5.62 8.75 4.39
N ASP A 276 4.59 8.00 3.99
CA ASP A 276 4.68 6.98 2.95
C ASP A 276 5.11 7.58 1.62
N GLU A 277 4.54 8.73 1.25
CA GLU A 277 4.92 9.43 0.03
C GLU A 277 6.37 9.96 0.10
N ALA A 278 6.81 10.42 1.28
CA ALA A 278 8.20 10.84 1.48
C ALA A 278 9.19 9.66 1.33
N LEU A 279 8.84 8.47 1.83
CA LEU A 279 9.63 7.25 1.66
C LEU A 279 9.68 6.79 0.21
N LEU A 280 8.55 6.89 -0.51
CA LEU A 280 8.50 6.60 -1.94
C LEU A 280 9.35 7.56 -2.76
N ALA A 281 9.20 8.85 -2.52
CA ALA A 281 9.98 9.86 -3.21
C ALA A 281 11.47 9.61 -3.00
N TRP A 282 11.88 9.27 -1.78
CA TRP A 282 13.25 8.88 -1.49
C TRP A 282 13.68 7.65 -2.32
N ALA A 283 12.85 6.61 -2.37
CA ALA A 283 13.15 5.38 -3.10
C ALA A 283 13.22 5.59 -4.63
N GLU A 284 12.38 6.47 -5.17
CA GLU A 284 12.36 6.83 -6.60
C GLU A 284 13.56 7.70 -7.01
N GLU A 285 14.02 8.60 -6.13
CA GLU A 285 15.16 9.49 -6.37
C GLU A 285 16.51 8.82 -6.07
N ALA A 286 16.52 7.70 -5.34
CA ALA A 286 17.74 7.01 -4.96
C ALA A 286 18.52 6.52 -6.19
N GLU A 287 19.82 6.78 -6.22
CA GLU A 287 20.70 6.20 -7.22
C GLU A 287 20.79 4.69 -7.00
N ILE A 288 20.41 3.92 -8.03
CA ILE A 288 20.46 2.46 -8.01
C ILE A 288 21.55 1.99 -8.97
N LEU A 289 22.54 1.29 -8.43
CA LEU A 289 23.66 0.72 -9.20
C LEU A 289 23.55 -0.82 -9.15
N PRO A 290 23.08 -1.47 -10.24
CA PRO A 290 23.00 -2.92 -10.31
C PRO A 290 24.40 -3.53 -10.52
N SER A 291 24.62 -4.71 -9.92
CA SER A 291 25.80 -5.51 -10.22
C SER A 291 25.64 -6.32 -11.51
N ALA A 292 26.73 -6.86 -12.03
CA ALA A 292 26.67 -7.78 -13.17
C ALA A 292 25.79 -9.02 -12.86
N ALA A 293 25.73 -9.46 -11.62
CA ALA A 293 24.88 -10.58 -11.19
C ALA A 293 23.39 -10.24 -11.29
N TYR A 294 22.99 -9.01 -10.96
CA TYR A 294 21.60 -8.55 -11.14
C TYR A 294 21.18 -8.56 -12.61
N GLU A 295 22.06 -8.12 -13.51
CA GLU A 295 21.78 -8.06 -14.95
C GLU A 295 21.59 -9.45 -15.59
N THR A 296 22.14 -10.50 -14.97
CA THR A 296 22.03 -11.89 -15.45
C THR A 296 20.78 -12.62 -14.96
N VAL A 297 19.92 -11.98 -14.16
CA VAL A 297 18.69 -12.63 -13.66
C VAL A 297 17.67 -12.82 -14.79
N GLU A 298 17.47 -14.07 -15.20
CA GLU A 298 16.49 -14.47 -16.20
C GLU A 298 15.13 -14.75 -15.56
N ILE A 299 14.21 -13.80 -15.59
CA ILE A 299 12.90 -13.89 -14.92
C ILE A 299 12.11 -15.15 -15.35
N PRO A 300 12.00 -15.54 -16.63
CA PRO A 300 11.25 -16.74 -17.02
C PRO A 300 11.78 -18.03 -16.36
N ALA A 301 13.09 -18.21 -16.33
CA ALA A 301 13.73 -19.36 -15.72
C ALA A 301 13.56 -19.33 -14.18
N TYR A 302 13.71 -18.16 -13.59
CA TYR A 302 13.55 -17.97 -12.15
C TYR A 302 12.09 -18.21 -11.70
N ALA A 303 11.10 -17.63 -12.38
CA ALA A 303 9.68 -17.85 -12.10
C ALA A 303 9.30 -19.33 -12.19
N HIS A 304 9.84 -20.05 -13.17
CA HIS A 304 9.63 -21.50 -13.26
C HIS A 304 10.19 -22.24 -12.04
N THR A 305 11.31 -21.80 -11.49
CA THR A 305 11.89 -22.41 -10.28
C THR A 305 11.03 -22.13 -9.04
N VAL A 306 10.59 -20.87 -8.86
CA VAL A 306 9.72 -20.46 -7.74
C VAL A 306 8.40 -21.24 -7.76
N LEU A 307 7.73 -21.28 -8.91
CA LEU A 307 6.41 -21.92 -9.05
C LEU A 307 6.50 -23.45 -9.15
N GLY A 308 7.59 -24.00 -9.72
CA GLY A 308 7.82 -25.44 -9.83
C GLY A 308 8.06 -26.12 -8.49
N GLY A 309 8.71 -25.44 -7.55
CA GLY A 309 8.84 -25.89 -6.16
C GLY A 309 7.51 -26.02 -5.43
N SER A 310 6.50 -25.25 -5.81
CA SER A 310 5.15 -25.30 -5.25
C SER A 310 4.34 -26.52 -5.74
N THR A 311 4.54 -26.96 -7.00
CA THR A 311 3.78 -28.08 -7.58
C THR A 311 4.19 -29.45 -7.06
N GLU A 312 5.46 -29.67 -6.72
CA GLU A 312 5.90 -30.93 -6.09
C GLU A 312 5.31 -31.13 -4.67
N LYS A 313 5.02 -30.04 -3.96
CA LYS A 313 4.40 -30.08 -2.63
C LYS A 313 2.91 -30.45 -2.66
N THR A 314 2.16 -29.91 -3.63
CA THR A 314 0.72 -30.17 -3.76
C THR A 314 0.47 -31.64 -4.13
N ALA A 315 1.36 -32.25 -4.92
CA ALA A 315 1.28 -33.67 -5.29
C ALA A 315 1.57 -34.62 -4.11
N ALA A 316 2.43 -34.22 -3.17
CA ALA A 316 2.77 -35.04 -1.99
C ALA A 316 1.65 -35.06 -0.93
N VAL A 317 0.84 -33.99 -0.85
CA VAL A 317 -0.30 -33.89 0.09
C VAL A 317 -1.55 -34.63 -0.42
N SER A 318 -1.71 -34.78 -1.74
CA SER A 318 -2.87 -35.50 -2.32
C SER A 318 -2.70 -37.03 -2.40
N SER A 319 -1.54 -37.58 -2.03
CA SER A 319 -1.22 -39.03 -2.07
C SER A 319 -0.95 -39.66 -0.70
N GLY A 320 -1.32 -38.99 0.40
CA GLY A 320 -1.26 -39.46 1.79
C GLY A 320 -2.71 -39.58 2.39
#